data_24da58afa0fbba1740256f700aef4113
#
_entry.id   24da58afa0fbba1740256f700aef4113
#
_cell.length_a   1.000
_cell.length_b   1.000
_cell.length_c   1.000
_cell.angle_alpha   90.00
_cell.angle_beta   90.00
_cell.angle_gamma   90.00
#
_symmetry.space_group_name_H-M   'P 1'
#
loop_
_entity.id
_entity.type
_entity.pdbx_description
1 polymer ?
#
loop_
_entity_poly.entity_id
_entity_poly.type
_entity_poly.pdbx_seq_one_letter_code
_entity_poly.pdbx_strand_id
1 'polypeptide(L)'
;MIQLQKATKVLKPLKGFLYGPTASGKTYSSLKIANGFVQAIRGCTEEEAYQHIVLIDTEYGRGSLYAGIGEYNYVECVAPYETEKLVNIINDINDMDNIDVIVIDSLTHFWSKKGGILEQKTIADSKGGNSYTNWNVYTSKFNAMIDAILESPKHVLITARAKSDTVMVENDKGKMAPKTFGLKADLRDGFEFECDFTFNVDKATHTLFVEKNIPGMDLIYDPATPDLGKLIYTLATENAKERVRTVPEVANSIRTISKENAMIPYVQLSLSGRPLESLSIEEILKLEKDLINEVKKKQIKR
;
A
#
# COMPACT_ATOMS: atom_id res chain seq x y z
N MET A 1 20.62 -1.74 -25.85
CA MET A 1 21.82 -1.90 -24.99
C MET A 1 21.40 -1.69 -23.56
N ILE A 2 21.79 -2.58 -22.63
CA ILE A 2 21.56 -2.41 -21.20
C ILE A 2 22.54 -1.35 -20.68
N GLN A 3 22.04 -0.30 -20.02
CA GLN A 3 22.89 0.66 -19.31
C GLN A 3 23.01 0.24 -17.84
N LEU A 4 24.22 -0.01 -17.39
CA LEU A 4 24.52 -0.28 -15.99
C LEU A 4 24.66 1.05 -15.24
N GLN A 5 23.94 1.17 -14.13
CA GLN A 5 24.03 2.32 -13.24
C GLN A 5 24.51 1.87 -11.85
N LYS A 6 25.22 2.74 -11.14
CA LYS A 6 25.55 2.49 -9.73
C LYS A 6 24.26 2.56 -8.91
N ALA A 7 24.06 1.57 -8.03
CA ALA A 7 22.93 1.57 -7.11
C ALA A 7 22.98 2.80 -6.20
N THR A 8 21.88 3.52 -6.13
CA THR A 8 21.65 4.64 -5.19
C THR A 8 20.29 4.44 -4.54
N LYS A 9 20.12 4.82 -3.27
CA LYS A 9 18.79 4.87 -2.67
C LYS A 9 17.92 5.86 -3.47
N VAL A 10 16.69 5.46 -3.72
CA VAL A 10 15.69 6.27 -4.44
C VAL A 10 14.52 6.51 -3.52
N LEU A 11 14.03 7.74 -3.48
CA LEU A 11 12.79 8.07 -2.78
C LEU A 11 11.64 7.29 -3.45
N LYS A 12 11.01 6.43 -2.67
CA LYS A 12 9.81 5.68 -3.07
C LYS A 12 8.83 5.64 -1.90
N PRO A 13 7.52 5.56 -2.18
CA PRO A 13 6.54 5.30 -1.14
C PRO A 13 6.82 3.95 -0.47
N LEU A 14 6.81 3.94 0.86
CA LEU A 14 7.04 2.74 1.66
C LEU A 14 5.74 1.94 1.82
N LYS A 15 5.86 0.62 1.80
CA LYS A 15 4.79 -0.32 2.05
C LYS A 15 5.13 -1.12 3.30
N GLY A 16 4.36 -0.92 4.36
CA GLY A 16 4.56 -1.60 5.65
C GLY A 16 3.43 -2.58 5.95
N PHE A 17 3.76 -3.69 6.57
CA PHE A 17 2.82 -4.71 6.93
C PHE A 17 2.88 -5.04 8.42
N LEU A 18 1.71 -5.04 9.09
CA LEU A 18 1.56 -5.40 10.50
C LEU A 18 0.54 -6.51 10.64
N TYR A 19 0.91 -7.64 11.21
CA TYR A 19 -0.05 -8.68 11.49
C TYR A 19 0.04 -9.17 12.93
N GLY A 20 -1.02 -9.80 13.41
CA GLY A 20 -1.08 -10.29 14.79
C GLY A 20 -2.51 -10.66 15.18
N PRO A 21 -2.70 -11.23 16.36
CA PRO A 21 -4.02 -11.60 16.88
C PRO A 21 -4.96 -10.39 17.00
N THR A 22 -6.26 -10.65 17.12
CA THR A 22 -7.23 -9.60 17.45
C THR A 22 -6.86 -8.95 18.79
N ALA A 23 -6.97 -7.61 18.83
CA ALA A 23 -6.61 -6.78 19.99
C ALA A 23 -5.10 -6.77 20.33
N SER A 24 -4.21 -7.03 19.36
CA SER A 24 -2.77 -6.84 19.53
C SER A 24 -2.27 -5.40 19.30
N GLY A 25 -3.16 -4.46 18.98
CA GLY A 25 -2.79 -3.05 18.80
C GLY A 25 -2.39 -2.67 17.36
N LYS A 26 -2.64 -3.53 16.36
CA LYS A 26 -2.25 -3.26 14.96
C LYS A 26 -2.75 -1.91 14.42
N THR A 27 -4.03 -1.63 14.58
CA THR A 27 -4.65 -0.36 14.13
C THR A 27 -3.96 0.83 14.78
N TYR A 28 -3.79 0.80 16.09
CA TYR A 28 -3.10 1.85 16.84
C TYR A 28 -1.65 2.03 16.37
N SER A 29 -0.90 0.92 16.28
CA SER A 29 0.49 0.94 15.82
C SER A 29 0.63 1.49 14.40
N SER A 30 -0.26 1.08 13.48
CA SER A 30 -0.25 1.61 12.11
C SER A 30 -0.51 3.10 12.07
N LEU A 31 -1.47 3.62 12.83
CA LEU A 31 -1.76 5.06 12.89
C LEU A 31 -0.59 5.85 13.51
N LYS A 32 0.10 5.32 14.53
CA LYS A 32 1.29 5.98 15.11
C LYS A 32 2.47 5.97 14.15
N ILE A 33 2.73 4.87 13.46
CA ILE A 33 3.80 4.81 12.43
C ILE A 33 3.46 5.74 11.26
N ALA A 34 2.20 5.74 10.78
CA ALA A 34 1.74 6.65 9.74
C ALA A 34 1.95 8.12 10.12
N ASN A 35 1.61 8.46 11.36
CA ASN A 35 1.82 9.82 11.88
C ASN A 35 3.30 10.21 11.84
N GLY A 36 4.19 9.33 12.26
CA GLY A 36 5.64 9.56 12.18
C GLY A 36 6.14 9.75 10.75
N PHE A 37 5.60 9.01 9.77
CA PHE A 37 5.91 9.23 8.36
C PHE A 37 5.53 10.64 7.92
N VAL A 38 4.29 11.06 8.20
CA VAL A 38 3.82 12.41 7.83
C VAL A 38 4.66 13.50 8.48
N GLN A 39 4.98 13.36 9.77
CA GLN A 39 5.85 14.32 10.45
C GLN A 39 7.24 14.44 9.77
N ALA A 40 7.81 13.30 9.35
CA ALA A 40 9.10 13.29 8.65
C ALA A 40 9.02 13.89 7.24
N ILE A 41 7.89 13.69 6.54
CA ILE A 41 7.64 14.22 5.19
C ILE A 41 7.40 15.72 5.21
N ARG A 42 6.54 16.19 6.13
CA ARG A 42 6.02 17.57 6.13
C ARG A 42 6.70 18.50 7.15
N GLY A 43 7.43 17.95 8.12
CA GLY A 43 8.00 18.75 9.20
C GLY A 43 6.94 19.39 10.12
N CYS A 44 5.77 18.76 10.23
CA CYS A 44 4.63 19.26 10.99
C CYS A 44 4.53 18.63 12.39
N THR A 45 3.60 19.12 13.22
CA THR A 45 3.32 18.57 14.55
C THR A 45 2.62 17.21 14.47
N GLU A 46 2.58 16.45 15.59
CA GLU A 46 1.84 15.20 15.67
C GLU A 46 0.34 15.39 15.38
N GLU A 47 -0.25 16.47 15.85
CA GLU A 47 -1.67 16.78 15.66
C GLU A 47 -1.98 17.06 14.17
N GLU A 48 -1.20 17.90 13.52
CA GLU A 48 -1.35 18.22 12.10
C GLU A 48 -1.12 16.99 11.20
N ALA A 49 -0.21 16.11 11.58
CA ALA A 49 0.15 14.93 10.79
C ALA A 49 -1.04 13.98 10.55
N TYR A 50 -1.97 13.86 11.50
CA TYR A 50 -3.15 13.00 11.31
C TYR A 50 -4.04 13.43 10.15
N GLN A 51 -4.13 14.72 9.82
CA GLN A 51 -4.95 15.24 8.73
C GLN A 51 -4.51 14.73 7.34
N HIS A 52 -3.28 14.21 7.24
CA HIS A 52 -2.69 13.67 6.01
C HIS A 52 -2.71 12.14 5.95
N ILE A 53 -3.41 11.50 6.88
CA ILE A 53 -3.59 10.06 6.94
C ILE A 53 -5.04 9.71 6.59
N VAL A 54 -5.25 8.65 5.81
CA VAL A 54 -6.56 8.05 5.63
C VAL A 54 -6.56 6.60 6.11
N LEU A 55 -7.55 6.26 6.94
CA LEU A 55 -7.81 4.90 7.39
C LEU A 55 -8.95 4.29 6.57
N ILE A 56 -8.66 3.23 5.82
CA ILE A 56 -9.66 2.37 5.16
C ILE A 56 -10.02 1.26 6.16
N ASP A 57 -11.18 1.38 6.78
CA ASP A 57 -11.63 0.46 7.82
C ASP A 57 -12.58 -0.60 7.23
N THR A 58 -12.18 -1.86 7.36
CA THR A 58 -13.03 -3.03 7.05
C THR A 58 -13.54 -3.73 8.31
N GLU A 59 -13.15 -3.26 9.50
CA GLU A 59 -13.43 -3.86 10.80
C GLU A 59 -14.75 -3.34 11.44
N TYR A 60 -15.76 -3.04 10.59
CA TYR A 60 -17.09 -2.65 11.05
C TYR A 60 -17.11 -1.36 11.90
N GLY A 61 -16.43 -0.33 11.46
CA GLY A 61 -16.41 0.96 12.13
C GLY A 61 -15.47 1.02 13.36
N ARG A 62 -14.70 -0.04 13.64
CA ARG A 62 -13.78 -0.06 14.79
C ARG A 62 -12.64 0.93 14.69
N GLY A 63 -12.25 1.28 13.46
CA GLY A 63 -11.24 2.30 13.22
C GLY A 63 -11.63 3.65 13.85
N SER A 64 -12.91 3.99 13.87
CA SER A 64 -13.40 5.24 14.45
C SER A 64 -13.21 5.33 15.98
N LEU A 65 -13.04 4.19 16.68
CA LEU A 65 -12.77 4.17 18.12
C LEU A 65 -11.41 4.81 18.47
N TYR A 66 -10.52 4.94 17.50
CA TYR A 66 -9.23 5.59 17.65
C TYR A 66 -9.24 7.08 17.33
N ALA A 67 -10.39 7.69 17.02
CA ALA A 67 -10.50 9.12 16.70
C ALA A 67 -9.95 10.05 17.81
N GLY A 68 -9.90 9.56 19.05
CA GLY A 68 -9.30 10.31 20.16
C GLY A 68 -7.79 10.49 20.10
N ILE A 69 -7.07 9.81 19.19
CA ILE A 69 -5.61 9.97 19.03
C ILE A 69 -5.24 11.08 18.03
N GLY A 70 -6.18 11.55 17.21
CA GLY A 70 -5.98 12.61 16.24
C GLY A 70 -7.05 12.61 15.15
N GLU A 71 -7.16 13.71 14.41
CA GLU A 71 -8.15 13.93 13.35
C GLU A 71 -7.70 13.36 12.00
N TYR A 72 -7.68 12.03 11.84
CA TYR A 72 -7.38 11.39 10.56
C TYR A 72 -8.63 11.22 9.70
N ASN A 73 -8.42 11.13 8.38
CA ASN A 73 -9.50 10.86 7.43
C ASN A 73 -9.90 9.39 7.50
N TYR A 74 -11.18 9.10 7.24
CA TYR A 74 -11.76 7.78 7.46
C TYR A 74 -12.65 7.36 6.30
N VAL A 75 -12.47 6.13 5.83
CA VAL A 75 -13.32 5.48 4.82
C VAL A 75 -13.79 4.14 5.36
N GLU A 76 -15.09 3.97 5.59
CA GLU A 76 -15.65 2.68 5.97
C GLU A 76 -15.86 1.81 4.73
N CYS A 77 -15.23 0.66 4.68
CA CYS A 77 -15.38 -0.32 3.62
C CYS A 77 -16.15 -1.54 4.16
N VAL A 78 -17.44 -1.60 3.83
CA VAL A 78 -18.34 -2.68 4.27
C VAL A 78 -18.41 -3.83 3.26
N ALA A 79 -18.82 -5.01 3.72
CA ALA A 79 -19.07 -6.17 2.86
C ALA A 79 -20.09 -5.87 1.72
N PRO A 80 -19.96 -6.48 0.55
CA PRO A 80 -18.98 -7.49 0.18
C PRO A 80 -17.58 -6.92 -0.03
N TYR A 81 -16.55 -7.68 0.38
CA TYR A 81 -15.14 -7.25 0.30
C TYR A 81 -14.52 -7.73 -1.01
N GLU A 82 -15.03 -7.20 -2.12
CA GLU A 82 -14.49 -7.46 -3.46
C GLU A 82 -13.18 -6.68 -3.66
N THR A 83 -12.19 -7.31 -4.27
CA THR A 83 -10.86 -6.72 -4.47
C THR A 83 -10.91 -5.43 -5.27
N GLU A 84 -11.79 -5.36 -6.27
CA GLU A 84 -12.01 -4.20 -7.13
C GLU A 84 -12.47 -2.96 -6.33
N LYS A 85 -13.21 -3.19 -5.24
CA LYS A 85 -13.65 -2.09 -4.34
C LYS A 85 -12.47 -1.42 -3.66
N LEU A 86 -11.50 -2.20 -3.15
CA LEU A 86 -10.28 -1.66 -2.55
C LEU A 86 -9.44 -0.92 -3.58
N VAL A 87 -9.28 -1.51 -4.77
CA VAL A 87 -8.54 -0.88 -5.88
C VAL A 87 -9.12 0.50 -6.21
N ASN A 88 -10.44 0.61 -6.32
CA ASN A 88 -11.09 1.88 -6.61
C ASN A 88 -10.87 2.91 -5.49
N ILE A 89 -11.02 2.50 -4.21
CA ILE A 89 -10.76 3.38 -3.06
C ILE A 89 -9.32 3.89 -3.07
N ILE A 90 -8.33 3.01 -3.33
CA ILE A 90 -6.92 3.39 -3.40
C ILE A 90 -6.69 4.39 -4.55
N ASN A 91 -7.26 4.14 -5.73
CA ASN A 91 -7.13 5.03 -6.88
C ASN A 91 -7.72 6.41 -6.60
N ASP A 92 -8.90 6.48 -5.98
CA ASP A 92 -9.52 7.76 -5.60
C ASP A 92 -8.62 8.53 -4.61
N ILE A 93 -7.99 7.84 -3.65
CA ILE A 93 -7.09 8.47 -2.67
C ILE A 93 -5.75 8.87 -3.31
N ASN A 94 -5.27 8.13 -4.31
CA ASN A 94 -4.02 8.46 -5.01
C ASN A 94 -4.06 9.85 -5.64
N ASP A 95 -5.24 10.32 -6.06
CA ASP A 95 -5.46 11.63 -6.67
C ASP A 95 -5.61 12.77 -5.63
N MET A 96 -5.60 12.44 -4.32
CA MET A 96 -5.72 13.44 -3.25
C MET A 96 -4.33 13.97 -2.83
N ASP A 97 -4.01 15.22 -3.20
CA ASP A 97 -2.70 15.84 -2.90
C ASP A 97 -2.44 16.04 -1.40
N ASN A 98 -3.49 16.10 -0.59
CA ASN A 98 -3.40 16.32 0.85
C ASN A 98 -3.16 15.04 1.68
N ILE A 99 -3.20 13.86 1.07
CA ILE A 99 -2.96 12.57 1.75
C ILE A 99 -1.56 12.06 1.41
N ASP A 100 -0.82 11.67 2.43
CA ASP A 100 0.52 11.08 2.31
C ASP A 100 0.53 9.58 2.62
N VAL A 101 -0.34 9.14 3.56
CA VAL A 101 -0.34 7.77 4.07
C VAL A 101 -1.75 7.18 4.04
N ILE A 102 -1.85 5.98 3.49
CA ILE A 102 -3.04 5.12 3.55
C ILE A 102 -2.79 4.03 4.60
N VAL A 103 -3.73 3.83 5.50
CA VAL A 103 -3.78 2.68 6.41
C VAL A 103 -4.94 1.79 6.01
N ILE A 104 -4.68 0.50 5.74
CA ILE A 104 -5.70 -0.50 5.38
C ILE A 104 -5.89 -1.44 6.57
N ASP A 105 -7.04 -1.38 7.24
CA ASP A 105 -7.33 -2.20 8.43
C ASP A 105 -8.69 -2.92 8.28
N SER A 106 -8.68 -4.19 7.84
CA SER A 106 -7.56 -5.07 7.55
C SER A 106 -7.71 -5.71 6.16
N LEU A 107 -6.58 -6.05 5.55
CA LEU A 107 -6.57 -6.74 4.26
C LEU A 107 -7.17 -8.16 4.33
N THR A 108 -7.18 -8.78 5.53
CA THR A 108 -7.76 -10.12 5.77
C THR A 108 -9.20 -10.24 5.27
N HIS A 109 -10.00 -9.15 5.31
CA HIS A 109 -11.39 -9.22 4.89
C HIS A 109 -11.54 -9.44 3.38
N PHE A 110 -10.68 -8.86 2.56
CA PHE A 110 -10.64 -9.09 1.11
C PHE A 110 -10.16 -10.50 0.76
N TRP A 111 -9.45 -11.16 1.66
CA TRP A 111 -9.02 -12.54 1.50
C TRP A 111 -10.09 -13.54 1.93
N SER A 112 -10.56 -13.50 3.18
CA SER A 112 -11.28 -14.60 3.83
C SER A 112 -12.71 -14.29 4.26
N LYS A 113 -13.25 -13.07 4.02
CA LYS A 113 -14.60 -12.69 4.42
C LYS A 113 -15.58 -12.63 3.26
N LYS A 114 -16.84 -12.23 3.56
CA LYS A 114 -17.95 -12.17 2.59
C LYS A 114 -17.58 -11.28 1.39
N GLY A 115 -17.62 -11.87 0.20
CA GLY A 115 -17.19 -11.22 -1.05
C GLY A 115 -15.67 -11.30 -1.29
N GLY A 116 -14.88 -11.77 -0.31
CA GLY A 116 -13.43 -11.94 -0.48
C GLY A 116 -13.06 -13.14 -1.36
N ILE A 117 -11.77 -13.23 -1.67
CA ILE A 117 -11.21 -14.19 -2.64
C ILE A 117 -11.60 -15.63 -2.33
N LEU A 118 -11.49 -16.08 -1.07
CA LEU A 118 -11.79 -17.46 -0.69
C LEU A 118 -13.28 -17.81 -0.85
N GLU A 119 -14.18 -16.89 -0.48
CA GLU A 119 -15.62 -17.11 -0.66
C GLU A 119 -16.00 -17.12 -2.13
N GLN A 120 -15.53 -16.16 -2.93
CA GLN A 120 -15.77 -16.12 -4.36
C GLN A 120 -15.29 -17.40 -5.06
N LYS A 121 -14.10 -17.88 -4.71
CA LYS A 121 -13.55 -19.15 -5.21
C LYS A 121 -14.43 -20.35 -4.82
N THR A 122 -14.86 -20.41 -3.56
CA THR A 122 -15.73 -21.48 -3.07
C THR A 122 -17.08 -21.50 -3.82
N ILE A 123 -17.67 -20.35 -4.07
CA ILE A 123 -18.91 -20.22 -4.85
C ILE A 123 -18.68 -20.68 -6.30
N ALA A 124 -17.55 -20.32 -6.91
CA ALA A 124 -17.23 -20.76 -8.27
C ALA A 124 -17.06 -22.29 -8.35
N ASP A 125 -16.38 -22.91 -7.37
CA ASP A 125 -16.21 -24.36 -7.30
C ASP A 125 -17.55 -25.08 -7.14
N SER A 126 -18.48 -24.53 -6.37
CA SER A 126 -19.81 -25.12 -6.18
C SER A 126 -20.68 -25.09 -7.45
N LYS A 127 -20.42 -24.16 -8.36
CA LYS A 127 -21.12 -24.06 -9.67
C LYS A 127 -20.56 -25.01 -10.72
N GLY A 128 -19.52 -25.76 -10.41
CA GLY A 128 -18.82 -26.66 -11.32
C GLY A 128 -17.57 -26.03 -11.94
N GLY A 129 -16.84 -26.88 -12.68
CA GLY A 129 -15.55 -26.48 -13.26
C GLY A 129 -14.35 -27.10 -12.53
N ASN A 130 -13.17 -26.84 -13.05
CA ASN A 130 -11.94 -27.31 -12.45
C ASN A 130 -11.47 -26.31 -11.37
N SER A 131 -11.40 -26.75 -10.11
CA SER A 131 -10.98 -25.93 -8.96
C SER A 131 -9.60 -25.28 -9.17
N TYR A 132 -8.70 -25.93 -9.91
CA TYR A 132 -7.40 -25.36 -10.25
C TYR A 132 -7.52 -24.17 -11.22
N THR A 133 -8.38 -24.31 -12.23
CA THR A 133 -8.65 -23.20 -13.18
C THR A 133 -9.33 -22.02 -12.47
N ASN A 134 -10.24 -22.29 -11.54
CA ASN A 134 -10.87 -21.25 -10.72
C ASN A 134 -9.83 -20.49 -9.90
N TRP A 135 -8.85 -21.19 -9.33
CA TRP A 135 -7.75 -20.53 -8.59
C TRP A 135 -6.98 -19.50 -9.42
N ASN A 136 -6.74 -19.78 -10.70
CA ASN A 136 -6.01 -18.83 -11.56
C ASN A 136 -6.74 -17.49 -11.68
N VAL A 137 -8.09 -17.53 -11.81
CA VAL A 137 -8.90 -16.31 -11.88
C VAL A 137 -8.79 -15.49 -10.59
N TYR A 138 -8.97 -16.14 -9.44
CA TYR A 138 -8.95 -15.45 -8.15
C TYR A 138 -7.54 -15.01 -7.72
N THR A 139 -6.53 -15.75 -8.14
CA THR A 139 -5.12 -15.32 -8.01
C THR A 139 -4.86 -14.03 -8.78
N SER A 140 -5.38 -13.91 -10.02
CA SER A 140 -5.23 -12.68 -10.80
C SER A 140 -5.93 -11.48 -10.14
N LYS A 141 -7.12 -11.68 -9.57
CA LYS A 141 -7.82 -10.62 -8.81
C LYS A 141 -7.06 -10.19 -7.56
N PHE A 142 -6.53 -11.16 -6.82
CA PHE A 142 -5.70 -10.88 -5.65
C PHE A 142 -4.45 -10.10 -6.05
N ASN A 143 -3.74 -10.54 -7.07
CA ASN A 143 -2.53 -9.87 -7.55
C ASN A 143 -2.83 -8.43 -8.00
N ALA A 144 -3.91 -8.19 -8.76
CA ALA A 144 -4.30 -6.84 -9.18
C ALA A 144 -4.56 -5.90 -7.98
N MET A 145 -5.14 -6.42 -6.88
CA MET A 145 -5.30 -5.66 -5.64
C MET A 145 -3.95 -5.36 -4.98
N ILE A 146 -3.04 -6.33 -4.96
CA ILE A 146 -1.69 -6.12 -4.41
C ILE A 146 -0.89 -5.14 -5.26
N ASP A 147 -0.97 -5.25 -6.59
CA ASP A 147 -0.32 -4.32 -7.51
C ASP A 147 -0.81 -2.87 -7.26
N ALA A 148 -2.12 -2.65 -7.10
CA ALA A 148 -2.66 -1.33 -6.77
C ALA A 148 -2.12 -0.77 -5.44
N ILE A 149 -1.90 -1.62 -4.43
CA ILE A 149 -1.27 -1.23 -3.16
C ILE A 149 0.20 -0.86 -3.38
N LEU A 150 0.96 -1.71 -4.08
CA LEU A 150 2.40 -1.55 -4.27
C LEU A 150 2.74 -0.38 -5.19
N GLU A 151 1.93 -0.14 -6.22
CA GLU A 151 2.11 0.94 -7.20
C GLU A 151 1.57 2.29 -6.71
N SER A 152 0.80 2.32 -5.63
CA SER A 152 0.28 3.57 -5.06
C SER A 152 1.42 4.58 -4.80
N PRO A 153 1.27 5.85 -5.23
CA PRO A 153 2.24 6.91 -4.96
C PRO A 153 2.23 7.36 -3.49
N LYS A 154 1.33 6.80 -2.66
CA LYS A 154 1.25 7.08 -1.22
C LYS A 154 2.00 6.01 -0.43
N HIS A 155 2.46 6.36 0.77
CA HIS A 155 2.87 5.35 1.75
C HIS A 155 1.66 4.52 2.14
N VAL A 156 1.82 3.19 2.26
CA VAL A 156 0.69 2.32 2.65
C VAL A 156 1.11 1.44 3.81
N LEU A 157 0.34 1.48 4.89
CA LEU A 157 0.45 0.55 6.00
C LEU A 157 -0.74 -0.40 5.98
N ILE A 158 -0.45 -1.69 5.98
CA ILE A 158 -1.46 -2.74 5.83
C ILE A 158 -1.50 -3.53 7.12
N THR A 159 -2.70 -3.82 7.62
CA THR A 159 -2.85 -4.75 8.73
C THR A 159 -3.48 -6.06 8.26
N ALA A 160 -3.19 -7.15 8.97
CA ALA A 160 -3.88 -8.41 8.83
C ALA A 160 -4.06 -9.11 10.18
N ARG A 161 -5.07 -9.94 10.25
CA ARG A 161 -5.25 -10.85 11.40
C ARG A 161 -4.23 -11.98 11.29
N ALA A 162 -3.81 -12.50 12.44
CA ALA A 162 -3.02 -13.71 12.49
C ALA A 162 -3.93 -14.93 12.65
N LYS A 163 -3.48 -16.05 12.08
CA LYS A 163 -3.98 -17.40 12.31
C LYS A 163 -2.86 -18.32 12.75
N SER A 164 -3.20 -19.46 13.36
CA SER A 164 -2.20 -20.47 13.72
C SER A 164 -1.49 -21.00 12.48
N ASP A 165 -0.17 -21.02 12.52
CA ASP A 165 0.66 -21.69 11.51
C ASP A 165 0.78 -23.15 11.86
N THR A 166 -0.05 -23.99 11.24
CA THR A 166 -0.14 -25.42 11.50
C THR A 166 0.28 -26.18 10.26
N VAL A 167 1.31 -26.99 10.41
CA VAL A 167 1.87 -27.85 9.35
C VAL A 167 1.69 -29.33 9.74
N MET A 168 1.40 -30.16 8.75
CA MET A 168 1.36 -31.62 8.94
C MET A 168 2.81 -32.12 9.01
N VAL A 169 3.18 -32.69 10.13
CA VAL A 169 4.51 -33.30 10.36
C VAL A 169 4.35 -34.76 10.72
N GLU A 170 5.34 -35.57 10.35
CA GLU A 170 5.38 -36.96 10.74
C GLU A 170 5.72 -37.06 12.24
N ASN A 171 4.90 -37.78 13.01
CA ASN A 171 5.13 -38.03 14.43
C ASN A 171 6.02 -39.28 14.62
N ASP A 172 6.45 -39.53 15.86
CA ASP A 172 7.32 -40.67 16.24
C ASP A 172 6.74 -42.05 15.87
N LYS A 173 5.49 -42.12 15.43
CA LYS A 173 4.79 -43.33 14.99
C LYS A 173 4.64 -43.43 13.47
N GLY A 174 5.33 -42.57 12.70
CA GLY A 174 5.27 -42.53 11.25
C GLY A 174 3.93 -42.02 10.69
N LYS A 175 3.10 -41.33 11.51
CA LYS A 175 1.79 -40.79 11.08
C LYS A 175 1.87 -39.27 10.97
N MET A 176 1.27 -38.73 9.89
CA MET A 176 1.11 -37.27 9.74
C MET A 176 0.17 -36.73 10.82
N ALA A 177 0.64 -35.77 11.59
CA ALA A 177 -0.11 -35.08 12.63
C ALA A 177 0.05 -33.55 12.50
N PRO A 178 -0.98 -32.76 12.79
CA PRO A 178 -0.86 -31.31 12.78
C PRO A 178 0.02 -30.83 13.94
N LYS A 179 1.00 -29.98 13.62
CA LYS A 179 1.84 -29.29 14.59
C LYS A 179 1.81 -27.80 14.34
N THR A 180 1.52 -27.02 15.39
CA THR A 180 1.50 -25.57 15.31
C THR A 180 2.89 -25.02 15.63
N PHE A 181 3.42 -24.19 14.73
CA PHE A 181 4.75 -23.59 14.83
C PHE A 181 4.72 -22.12 15.26
N GLY A 182 3.54 -21.52 15.37
CA GLY A 182 3.38 -20.12 15.73
C GLY A 182 2.15 -19.48 15.09
N LEU A 183 2.29 -18.23 14.73
CA LEU A 183 1.26 -17.45 14.05
C LEU A 183 1.77 -17.00 12.69
N LYS A 184 0.87 -16.96 11.71
CA LYS A 184 1.12 -16.33 10.41
C LYS A 184 -0.05 -15.43 10.03
N ALA A 185 0.16 -14.54 9.08
CA ALA A 185 -0.91 -13.66 8.58
C ALA A 185 -2.06 -14.49 7.98
N ASP A 186 -3.30 -14.08 8.24
CA ASP A 186 -4.48 -14.64 7.58
C ASP A 186 -4.70 -13.97 6.22
N LEU A 187 -3.74 -14.24 5.34
CA LEU A 187 -3.68 -13.82 3.95
C LEU A 187 -3.12 -14.97 3.09
N ARG A 188 -2.95 -14.71 1.79
CA ARG A 188 -2.18 -15.60 0.92
C ARG A 188 -0.73 -15.62 1.38
N ASP A 189 -0.18 -16.83 1.50
CA ASP A 189 1.22 -17.01 1.89
C ASP A 189 2.15 -16.26 0.91
N GLY A 190 3.16 -15.58 1.45
CA GLY A 190 4.13 -14.80 0.68
C GLY A 190 3.84 -13.31 0.57
N PHE A 191 2.64 -12.84 0.97
CA PHE A 191 2.32 -11.42 0.95
C PHE A 191 3.28 -10.58 1.82
N GLU A 192 3.72 -11.12 2.94
CA GLU A 192 4.67 -10.50 3.86
C GLU A 192 5.99 -10.10 3.20
N PHE A 193 6.36 -10.77 2.10
CA PHE A 193 7.58 -10.49 1.35
C PHE A 193 7.44 -9.35 0.34
N GLU A 194 6.22 -8.95 0.00
CA GLU A 194 5.98 -7.85 -0.94
C GLU A 194 6.22 -6.48 -0.31
N CYS A 195 6.02 -6.34 1.00
CA CYS A 195 6.19 -5.09 1.72
C CYS A 195 7.67 -4.76 1.99
N ASP A 196 8.00 -3.47 2.22
CA ASP A 196 9.36 -3.03 2.54
C ASP A 196 9.79 -3.45 3.95
N PHE A 197 8.84 -3.49 4.89
CA PHE A 197 9.05 -3.99 6.25
C PHE A 197 7.80 -4.69 6.78
N THR A 198 7.99 -5.63 7.70
CA THR A 198 6.91 -6.44 8.28
C THR A 198 7.09 -6.59 9.79
N PHE A 199 6.01 -6.38 10.53
CA PHE A 199 5.93 -6.58 11.97
C PHE A 199 4.90 -7.64 12.34
N ASN A 200 5.30 -8.55 13.22
CA ASN A 200 4.39 -9.37 14.02
C ASN A 200 4.12 -8.64 15.34
N VAL A 201 2.85 -8.35 15.63
CA VAL A 201 2.46 -7.57 16.81
C VAL A 201 1.96 -8.49 17.91
N ASP A 202 2.68 -8.54 19.03
CA ASP A 202 2.32 -9.35 20.19
C ASP A 202 1.06 -8.83 20.87
N LYS A 203 0.21 -9.76 21.33
CA LYS A 203 -1.07 -9.40 21.94
C LYS A 203 -0.94 -8.90 23.37
N ALA A 204 0.00 -9.42 24.13
CA ALA A 204 0.10 -9.15 25.56
C ALA A 204 0.86 -7.85 25.85
N THR A 205 1.94 -7.64 25.09
CA THR A 205 2.89 -6.54 25.30
C THR A 205 2.73 -5.42 24.28
N HIS A 206 2.03 -5.68 23.16
CA HIS A 206 1.97 -4.81 21.99
C HIS A 206 3.34 -4.55 21.34
N THR A 207 4.33 -5.35 21.67
CA THR A 207 5.67 -5.31 21.09
C THR A 207 5.63 -5.68 19.61
N LEU A 208 6.43 -4.99 18.82
CA LEU A 208 6.58 -5.20 17.39
C LEU A 208 7.83 -6.03 17.11
N PHE A 209 7.65 -7.28 16.73
CA PHE A 209 8.73 -8.15 16.28
C PHE A 209 8.93 -7.98 14.77
N VAL A 210 10.15 -7.64 14.38
CA VAL A 210 10.49 -7.40 12.97
C VAL A 210 10.76 -8.73 12.27
N GLU A 211 9.98 -9.02 11.23
CA GLU A 211 10.18 -10.21 10.37
C GLU A 211 10.85 -9.86 9.05
N LYS A 212 10.58 -8.66 8.53
CA LYS A 212 11.29 -8.08 7.40
C LYS A 212 11.67 -6.65 7.75
N ASN A 213 12.91 -6.27 7.49
CA ASN A 213 13.45 -4.98 7.89
C ASN A 213 14.04 -4.18 6.72
N ILE A 214 14.07 -2.86 6.91
CA ILE A 214 14.93 -1.95 6.17
C ILE A 214 16.29 -1.92 6.89
N PRO A 215 17.42 -1.89 6.16
CA PRO A 215 18.74 -1.83 6.79
C PRO A 215 18.85 -0.71 7.82
N GLY A 216 19.31 -1.05 9.03
CA GLY A 216 19.43 -0.15 10.16
C GLY A 216 18.28 -0.22 11.18
N MET A 217 17.24 -1.02 10.92
CA MET A 217 16.20 -1.29 11.92
C MET A 217 16.68 -2.33 12.94
N ASP A 218 16.25 -2.15 14.20
CA ASP A 218 16.36 -3.18 15.24
C ASP A 218 15.38 -4.34 14.97
N LEU A 219 15.53 -5.46 15.68
CA LEU A 219 14.67 -6.63 15.51
C LEU A 219 13.38 -6.58 16.35
N ILE A 220 13.35 -5.71 17.36
CA ILE A 220 12.24 -5.62 18.32
C ILE A 220 12.04 -4.14 18.66
N TYR A 221 10.79 -3.72 18.69
CA TYR A 221 10.39 -2.40 19.15
C TYR A 221 9.31 -2.53 20.23
N ASP A 222 9.33 -1.60 21.18
CA ASP A 222 8.21 -1.38 22.10
C ASP A 222 6.94 -0.98 21.34
N PRO A 223 5.78 -0.86 22.01
CA PRO A 223 4.56 -0.38 21.36
C PRO A 223 4.82 0.87 20.52
N ALA A 224 4.25 0.88 19.32
CA ALA A 224 4.54 1.90 18.32
C ALA A 224 4.28 3.33 18.81
N THR A 225 5.24 4.21 18.48
CA THR A 225 5.16 5.65 18.66
C THR A 225 5.37 6.34 17.30
N PRO A 226 5.05 7.63 17.16
CA PRO A 226 5.42 8.39 15.96
C PRO A 226 6.93 8.39 15.68
N ASP A 227 7.77 8.32 16.71
CA ASP A 227 9.24 8.30 16.52
C ASP A 227 9.73 7.04 15.82
N LEU A 228 9.04 5.89 16.00
CA LEU A 228 9.32 4.70 15.20
C LEU A 228 9.02 4.94 13.71
N GLY A 229 7.92 5.62 13.40
CA GLY A 229 7.60 6.01 12.02
C GLY A 229 8.66 6.92 11.43
N LYS A 230 9.07 7.96 12.15
CA LYS A 230 10.17 8.86 11.72
C LYS A 230 11.46 8.09 11.48
N LEU A 231 11.81 7.16 12.38
CA LEU A 231 13.01 6.34 12.24
C LEU A 231 12.96 5.50 10.96
N ILE A 232 11.87 4.75 10.74
CA ILE A 232 11.70 3.91 9.54
C ILE A 232 11.81 4.76 8.28
N TYR A 233 11.11 5.90 8.23
CA TYR A 233 11.16 6.82 7.08
C TYR A 233 12.58 7.34 6.85
N THR A 234 13.27 7.80 7.90
CA THR A 234 14.64 8.31 7.82
C THR A 234 15.60 7.24 7.30
N LEU A 235 15.54 6.01 7.87
CA LEU A 235 16.39 4.91 7.42
C LEU A 235 16.15 4.55 5.94
N ALA A 236 14.91 4.64 5.46
CA ALA A 236 14.59 4.37 4.07
C ALA A 236 15.05 5.47 3.12
N THR A 237 15.00 6.74 3.56
CA THR A 237 15.17 7.90 2.68
C THR A 237 16.51 8.61 2.87
N GLU A 238 17.25 8.34 3.94
CA GLU A 238 18.57 8.93 4.18
C GLU A 238 19.51 8.74 2.98
N ASN A 239 20.04 9.85 2.45
CA ASN A 239 20.82 9.89 1.23
C ASN A 239 20.10 9.37 -0.04
N ALA A 240 18.78 9.25 -0.02
CA ALA A 240 18.02 8.91 -1.20
C ALA A 240 17.97 10.10 -2.17
N LYS A 241 18.09 9.79 -3.45
CA LYS A 241 17.88 10.77 -4.52
C LYS A 241 16.43 10.70 -4.97
N GLU A 242 15.89 11.84 -5.40
CA GLU A 242 14.62 11.82 -6.10
C GLU A 242 14.69 10.83 -7.28
N ARG A 243 13.64 10.02 -7.42
CA ARG A 243 13.55 9.12 -8.56
C ARG A 243 13.43 9.94 -9.83
N VAL A 244 14.46 9.90 -10.67
CA VAL A 244 14.36 10.48 -12.00
C VAL A 244 13.45 9.57 -12.82
N ARG A 245 12.27 10.08 -13.16
CA ARG A 245 11.32 9.36 -14.01
C ARG A 245 11.92 9.23 -15.42
N THR A 246 11.68 8.09 -16.04
CA THR A 246 12.15 7.87 -17.42
C THR A 246 11.26 8.60 -18.44
N VAL A 247 11.82 8.88 -19.63
CA VAL A 247 11.03 9.52 -20.69
C VAL A 247 9.72 8.78 -21.01
N PRO A 248 9.68 7.43 -21.13
CA PRO A 248 8.42 6.71 -21.32
C PRO A 248 7.41 6.89 -20.19
N GLU A 249 7.84 6.92 -18.93
CA GLU A 249 6.95 7.13 -17.77
C GLU A 249 6.30 8.51 -17.83
N VAL A 250 7.08 9.55 -18.08
CA VAL A 250 6.57 10.92 -18.22
C VAL A 250 5.67 11.06 -19.45
N ALA A 251 6.03 10.43 -20.57
CA ALA A 251 5.23 10.43 -21.79
C ALA A 251 3.85 9.79 -21.56
N ASN A 252 3.78 8.68 -20.81
CA ASN A 252 2.50 8.06 -20.45
C ASN A 252 1.67 8.96 -19.55
N SER A 253 2.25 9.60 -18.55
CA SER A 253 1.58 10.58 -17.68
C SER A 253 0.98 11.73 -18.51
N ILE A 254 1.75 12.34 -19.43
CA ILE A 254 1.27 13.39 -20.33
C ILE A 254 0.08 12.91 -21.17
N ARG A 255 0.12 11.69 -21.71
CA ARG A 255 -1.00 11.12 -22.48
C ARG A 255 -2.26 10.99 -21.66
N THR A 256 -2.13 10.47 -20.45
CA THR A 256 -3.26 10.31 -19.52
C THR A 256 -3.86 11.67 -19.18
N ILE A 257 -3.07 12.60 -18.64
CA ILE A 257 -3.52 13.94 -18.24
C ILE A 257 -4.16 14.66 -19.44
N SER A 258 -3.55 14.59 -20.63
CA SER A 258 -4.07 15.29 -21.80
C SER A 258 -5.40 14.71 -22.31
N LYS A 259 -5.58 13.39 -22.22
CA LYS A 259 -6.82 12.71 -22.60
C LYS A 259 -7.96 13.03 -21.63
N GLU A 260 -7.74 12.90 -20.34
CA GLU A 260 -8.72 13.13 -19.29
C GLU A 260 -9.19 14.59 -19.24
N ASN A 261 -8.31 15.54 -19.53
CA ASN A 261 -8.60 16.97 -19.45
C ASN A 261 -8.83 17.65 -20.80
N ALA A 262 -9.03 16.89 -21.87
CA ALA A 262 -9.18 17.40 -23.25
C ALA A 262 -8.07 18.37 -23.69
N MET A 263 -6.82 18.04 -23.35
CA MET A 263 -5.62 18.85 -23.61
C MET A 263 -4.73 18.27 -24.73
N ILE A 264 -5.20 17.27 -25.47
CA ILE A 264 -4.45 16.67 -26.60
C ILE A 264 -3.96 17.72 -27.59
N PRO A 265 -4.78 18.70 -28.05
CA PRO A 265 -4.31 19.74 -28.96
C PRO A 265 -3.19 20.60 -28.39
N TYR A 266 -3.24 20.91 -27.09
CA TYR A 266 -2.18 21.65 -26.40
C TYR A 266 -0.85 20.91 -26.45
N VAL A 267 -0.84 19.61 -26.15
CA VAL A 267 0.36 18.77 -26.18
C VAL A 267 0.88 18.66 -27.61
N GLN A 268 0.03 18.44 -28.62
CA GLN A 268 0.42 18.38 -30.03
C GLN A 268 1.09 19.66 -30.52
N LEU A 269 0.52 20.81 -30.12
CA LEU A 269 1.10 22.11 -30.46
C LEU A 269 2.47 22.32 -29.82
N SER A 270 2.60 21.96 -28.53
CA SER A 270 3.85 22.09 -27.78
C SER A 270 4.98 21.21 -28.36
N LEU A 271 4.64 20.06 -28.95
CA LEU A 271 5.59 19.14 -29.54
C LEU A 271 6.10 19.57 -30.91
N SER A 272 5.38 20.43 -31.62
CA SER A 272 5.72 20.87 -32.97
C SER A 272 6.01 19.70 -33.96
N GLY A 273 5.21 18.62 -33.80
CA GLY A 273 5.35 17.41 -34.64
C GLY A 273 6.38 16.39 -34.14
N ARG A 274 7.13 16.64 -33.08
CA ARG A 274 8.06 15.67 -32.49
C ARG A 274 7.29 14.64 -31.64
N PRO A 275 7.67 13.35 -31.63
CA PRO A 275 7.09 12.39 -30.67
C PRO A 275 7.58 12.67 -29.24
N LEU A 276 6.74 12.40 -28.23
CA LEU A 276 7.07 12.59 -26.81
C LEU A 276 8.37 11.87 -26.41
N GLU A 277 8.59 10.68 -26.92
CA GLU A 277 9.76 9.85 -26.66
C GLU A 277 11.07 10.39 -27.24
N SER A 278 11.00 11.37 -28.11
CA SER A 278 12.20 12.02 -28.68
C SER A 278 12.71 13.19 -27.84
N LEU A 279 11.96 13.59 -26.82
CA LEU A 279 12.34 14.67 -25.92
C LEU A 279 13.42 14.19 -24.94
N SER A 280 14.29 15.11 -24.49
CA SER A 280 15.15 14.87 -23.34
C SER A 280 14.29 14.78 -22.06
N ILE A 281 14.85 14.21 -20.99
CA ILE A 281 14.13 14.11 -19.73
C ILE A 281 13.74 15.49 -19.17
N GLU A 282 14.59 16.50 -19.37
CA GLU A 282 14.32 17.87 -18.93
C GLU A 282 13.18 18.52 -19.73
N GLU A 283 13.18 18.34 -21.07
CA GLU A 283 12.12 18.86 -21.95
C GLU A 283 10.77 18.24 -21.62
N ILE A 284 10.70 16.92 -21.41
CA ILE A 284 9.44 16.21 -21.19
C ILE A 284 8.86 16.49 -19.78
N LEU A 285 9.71 16.61 -18.76
CA LEU A 285 9.29 17.03 -17.41
C LEU A 285 8.75 18.46 -17.39
N LYS A 286 9.39 19.37 -18.16
CA LYS A 286 8.89 20.74 -18.32
C LYS A 286 7.52 20.75 -18.98
N LEU A 287 7.36 19.99 -20.07
CA LEU A 287 6.08 19.89 -20.79
C LEU A 287 4.96 19.35 -19.88
N GLU A 288 5.24 18.34 -19.07
CA GLU A 288 4.27 17.80 -18.12
C GLU A 288 3.85 18.86 -17.08
N LYS A 289 4.80 19.57 -16.50
CA LYS A 289 4.54 20.64 -15.53
C LYS A 289 3.69 21.77 -16.14
N ASP A 290 3.99 22.16 -17.37
CA ASP A 290 3.24 23.20 -18.09
C ASP A 290 1.81 22.71 -18.38
N LEU A 291 1.63 21.45 -18.78
CA LEU A 291 0.32 20.83 -19.00
C LEU A 291 -0.53 20.83 -17.71
N ILE A 292 0.04 20.40 -16.60
CA ILE A 292 -0.65 20.40 -15.28
C ILE A 292 -1.10 21.82 -14.90
N ASN A 293 -0.24 22.81 -15.10
CA ASN A 293 -0.58 24.20 -14.81
C ASN A 293 -1.74 24.72 -15.70
N GLU A 294 -1.76 24.36 -16.97
CA GLU A 294 -2.86 24.74 -17.87
C GLU A 294 -4.17 24.03 -17.52
N VAL A 295 -4.13 22.78 -17.09
CA VAL A 295 -5.30 22.05 -16.56
C VAL A 295 -5.87 22.77 -15.34
N LYS A 296 -5.03 23.10 -14.35
CA LYS A 296 -5.43 23.84 -13.14
C LYS A 296 -6.08 25.19 -13.49
N LYS A 297 -5.52 25.94 -14.42
CA LYS A 297 -6.11 27.23 -14.89
C LYS A 297 -7.49 27.05 -15.52
N LYS A 298 -7.72 25.97 -16.27
CA LYS A 298 -9.04 25.66 -16.86
C LYS A 298 -10.08 25.28 -15.81
N GLN A 299 -9.70 24.57 -14.76
CA GLN A 299 -10.59 24.17 -13.66
C GLN A 299 -11.03 25.36 -12.81
N ILE A 300 -10.17 26.36 -12.59
CA ILE A 300 -10.49 27.60 -11.84
C ILE A 300 -11.44 28.51 -12.62
N LYS A 301 -11.49 28.41 -13.96
CA LYS A 301 -12.34 29.23 -14.82
C LYS A 301 -13.72 28.63 -15.09
N ARG A 302 -14.01 27.45 -14.57
CA ARG A 302 -15.35 26.81 -14.59
C ARG A 302 -16.05 26.95 -13.24
#